data_5efa01382ab52d71b049bb3a77233aba
#
_entry.id   5efa01382ab52d71b049bb3a77233aba
#
_cell.length_a   1.000
_cell.length_b   1.000
_cell.length_c   1.000
_cell.angle_alpha   90.00
_cell.angle_beta   90.00
_cell.angle_gamma   90.00
#
_symmetry.space_group_name_H-M   'P 1'
#
loop_
_entity.id
_entity.type
_entity.pdbx_description
1 polymer ?
#
loop_
_entity_poly.entity_id
_entity_poly.type
_entity_poly.pdbx_seq_one_letter_code
_entity_poly.pdbx_strand_id
1 'polypeptide(L)'
;MSQGRVINVECQCGFRLFKYYKSGHGRLIKLFLDSVRKDYVGITENSQQPAICPNCNKEIGIIQIINGRIALKLNQGTIRPIRL
;
A
#
# COMPACT_ATOMS: atom_id res chain seq x y z
N MET A 1 13.52 14.72 -15.09
CA MET A 1 12.73 14.91 -13.87
C MET A 1 12.00 13.65 -13.53
N SER A 2 12.10 13.25 -12.29
CA SER A 2 11.30 12.13 -11.85
C SER A 2 9.84 12.55 -11.82
N GLN A 3 8.99 11.73 -12.40
CA GLN A 3 7.58 12.01 -12.41
C GLN A 3 6.87 10.92 -11.66
N GLY A 4 6.13 11.33 -10.66
CA GLY A 4 5.30 10.43 -9.93
C GLY A 4 3.89 10.47 -10.46
N ARG A 5 3.11 9.48 -10.04
CA ARG A 5 1.69 9.42 -10.35
C ARG A 5 0.96 8.80 -9.18
N VAL A 6 -0.31 9.17 -9.06
CA VAL A 6 -1.18 8.54 -8.09
C VAL A 6 -1.72 7.25 -8.71
N ILE A 7 -1.52 6.15 -8.01
CA ILE A 7 -2.01 4.84 -8.44
C ILE A 7 -2.98 4.29 -7.41
N ASN A 8 -3.83 3.36 -7.84
CA ASN A 8 -4.73 2.66 -6.96
C ASN A 8 -4.10 1.33 -6.56
N VAL A 9 -3.98 1.09 -5.26
CA VAL A 9 -3.51 -0.18 -4.73
C VAL A 9 -4.74 -0.98 -4.31
N GLU A 10 -4.94 -2.15 -4.93
CA GLU A 10 -6.14 -2.94 -4.74
C GLU A 10 -5.82 -4.34 -4.27
N CYS A 11 -6.70 -4.86 -3.43
CA CYS A 11 -6.66 -6.26 -3.02
C CYS A 11 -7.12 -7.16 -4.16
N GLN A 12 -6.71 -8.41 -4.15
CA GLN A 12 -7.17 -9.39 -5.13
C GLN A 12 -8.70 -9.55 -5.12
N CYS A 13 -9.34 -9.26 -4.00
CA CYS A 13 -10.80 -9.30 -3.92
C CYS A 13 -11.49 -8.15 -4.64
N GLY A 14 -10.71 -7.16 -5.10
CA GLY A 14 -11.24 -5.99 -5.79
C GLY A 14 -11.41 -4.75 -4.94
N PHE A 15 -11.21 -4.87 -3.63
CA PHE A 15 -11.36 -3.72 -2.74
C PHE A 15 -10.19 -2.77 -2.94
N ARG A 16 -10.50 -1.47 -3.11
CA ARG A 16 -9.47 -0.44 -3.21
C ARG A 16 -8.92 -0.14 -1.83
N LEU A 17 -7.63 -0.41 -1.64
CA LEU A 17 -6.99 -0.26 -0.34
C LEU A 17 -6.45 1.15 -0.14
N PHE A 18 -5.74 1.68 -1.14
CA PHE A 18 -5.10 2.99 -1.04
C PHE A 18 -5.07 3.70 -2.37
N LYS A 19 -5.01 5.04 -2.31
CA LYS A 19 -4.47 5.85 -3.39
C LYS A 19 -3.07 6.27 -2.96
N TYR A 20 -2.10 5.97 -3.78
CA TYR A 20 -0.70 6.12 -3.42
C TYR A 20 0.07 6.89 -4.48
N TYR A 21 0.89 7.83 -4.03
CA TYR A 21 1.77 8.56 -4.92
C TYR A 21 3.06 7.78 -5.09
N LYS A 22 3.31 7.28 -6.31
CA LYS A 22 4.50 6.51 -6.61
C LYS A 22 5.37 7.28 -7.59
N SER A 23 6.65 7.44 -7.23
CA SER A 23 7.65 8.02 -8.12
C SER A 23 8.57 6.90 -8.62
N GLY A 24 9.08 7.06 -9.84
CA GLY A 24 9.99 6.09 -10.44
C GLY A 24 9.27 4.93 -11.08
N HIS A 25 10.06 3.93 -11.46
CA HIS A 25 9.59 2.75 -12.17
C HIS A 25 9.72 1.52 -11.30
N GLY A 26 9.03 0.45 -11.70
CA GLY A 26 9.15 -0.83 -11.08
C GLY A 26 7.95 -1.20 -10.22
N ARG A 27 8.04 -2.41 -9.67
CA ARG A 27 6.96 -2.98 -8.87
C ARG A 27 6.87 -2.27 -7.52
N LEU A 28 5.65 -2.03 -7.07
CA LEU A 28 5.40 -1.50 -5.75
C LEU A 28 5.51 -2.64 -4.73
N ILE A 29 6.59 -2.66 -3.96
CA ILE A 29 6.83 -3.67 -2.93
C ILE A 29 6.57 -3.10 -1.55
N LYS A 30 6.99 -1.87 -1.31
CA LYS A 30 6.83 -1.18 -0.03
C LYS A 30 6.08 0.12 -0.26
N LEU A 31 5.08 0.36 0.58
CA LEU A 31 4.22 1.51 0.47
C LEU A 31 4.51 2.41 1.67
N PHE A 32 5.10 3.58 1.42
CA PHE A 32 5.40 4.52 2.50
C PHE A 32 4.15 5.29 2.88
N LEU A 33 3.80 5.28 4.17
CA LEU A 33 2.55 5.87 4.62
C LEU A 33 2.49 7.38 4.37
N ASP A 34 3.63 8.06 4.37
CA ASP A 34 3.67 9.50 4.12
C ASP A 34 3.34 9.87 2.67
N SER A 35 3.33 8.90 1.76
CA SER A 35 2.97 9.11 0.36
C SER A 35 1.58 8.58 0.02
N VAL A 36 0.85 8.06 0.99
CA VAL A 36 -0.53 7.63 0.81
C VAL A 36 -1.42 8.85 0.69
N ARG A 37 -2.16 8.94 -0.41
CA ARG A 37 -3.08 10.05 -0.66
C ARG A 37 -4.45 9.78 -0.07
N LYS A 38 -4.88 8.51 -0.09
CA LYS A 38 -6.13 8.12 0.49
C LYS A 38 -6.00 6.71 1.06
N ASP A 39 -6.49 6.53 2.27
CA ASP A 39 -6.37 5.27 3.00
C ASP A 39 -7.76 4.73 3.31
N TYR A 40 -8.15 3.67 2.60
CA TYR A 40 -9.46 3.05 2.79
C TYR A 40 -9.40 1.92 3.83
N VAL A 41 -8.20 1.61 4.32
CA VAL A 41 -7.99 0.56 5.32
C VAL A 41 -7.92 1.12 6.73
N GLY A 42 -7.37 2.34 6.86
CA GLY A 42 -7.23 3.01 8.15
C GLY A 42 -5.89 2.81 8.82
N ILE A 43 -4.87 2.32 8.11
CA ILE A 43 -3.56 2.05 8.72
C ILE A 43 -2.78 3.32 9.04
N THR A 44 -3.08 4.44 8.37
CA THR A 44 -2.41 5.70 8.68
C THR A 44 -2.86 6.26 10.02
N GLU A 45 -4.07 5.91 10.45
CA GLU A 45 -4.60 6.32 11.74
C GLU A 45 -4.39 5.27 12.81
N ASN A 46 -4.43 4.01 12.43
CA ASN A 46 -4.34 2.89 13.35
C ASN A 46 -3.47 1.79 12.72
N SER A 47 -2.17 1.86 12.99
CA SER A 47 -1.21 0.93 12.39
C SER A 47 -1.23 -0.42 13.10
N GLN A 48 -2.19 -1.24 12.76
CA GLN A 48 -2.26 -2.61 13.25
C GLN A 48 -1.37 -3.52 12.40
N GLN A 49 -0.81 -4.51 13.04
CA GLN A 49 -0.01 -5.50 12.35
C GLN A 49 -0.59 -6.88 12.58
N PRO A 50 -0.76 -7.64 11.52
CA PRO A 50 -0.61 -7.25 10.10
C PRO A 50 -1.77 -6.39 9.64
N ALA A 51 -1.57 -5.68 8.53
CA ALA A 51 -2.64 -4.92 7.91
C ALA A 51 -3.57 -5.90 7.19
N ILE A 52 -4.86 -5.70 7.34
CA ILE A 52 -5.89 -6.63 6.87
C ILE A 52 -6.85 -5.90 5.93
N CYS A 53 -7.21 -6.54 4.83
CA CYS A 53 -8.22 -6.00 3.92
C CYS A 53 -9.58 -6.02 4.63
N PRO A 54 -10.27 -4.86 4.73
CA PRO A 54 -11.56 -4.82 5.45
C PRO A 54 -12.67 -5.57 4.72
N ASN A 55 -12.49 -5.90 3.45
CA ASN A 55 -13.50 -6.58 2.66
C ASN A 55 -13.40 -8.10 2.74
N CYS A 56 -12.19 -8.65 2.59
CA CYS A 56 -12.00 -10.11 2.53
C CYS A 56 -11.20 -10.66 3.71
N ASN A 57 -10.69 -9.80 4.58
CA ASN A 57 -9.93 -10.16 5.79
C ASN A 57 -8.60 -10.84 5.53
N LYS A 58 -8.07 -10.75 4.31
CA LYS A 58 -6.75 -11.29 4.01
C LYS A 58 -5.68 -10.30 4.44
N GLU A 59 -4.52 -10.83 4.82
CA GLU A 59 -3.38 -10.02 5.17
C GLU A 59 -2.81 -9.33 3.93
N ILE A 60 -2.75 -8.01 3.95
CA ILE A 60 -2.24 -7.23 2.82
C ILE A 60 -0.80 -6.81 3.00
N GLY A 61 -0.28 -6.83 4.22
CA GLY A 61 1.11 -6.47 4.45
C GLY A 61 1.45 -6.32 5.91
N ILE A 62 2.71 -5.99 6.15
CA ILE A 62 3.26 -5.82 7.49
C ILE A 62 3.91 -4.44 7.57
N ILE A 63 3.68 -3.74 8.68
CA ILE A 63 4.28 -2.43 8.91
C ILE A 63 5.76 -2.61 9.24
N GLN A 64 6.61 -1.79 8.61
CA GLN A 64 8.04 -1.76 8.87
C GLN A 64 8.51 -0.31 8.97
N ILE A 65 9.61 -0.11 9.67
CA ILE A 65 10.27 1.21 9.69
C ILE A 65 11.53 1.11 8.84
N ILE A 66 11.61 1.96 7.82
CA ILE A 66 12.73 1.97 6.88
C ILE A 66 13.30 3.38 6.85
N ASN A 67 14.55 3.52 7.29
CA ASN A 67 15.23 4.83 7.35
C ASN A 67 14.38 5.89 8.04
N GLY A 68 13.74 5.51 9.17
CA GLY A 68 12.92 6.42 9.93
C GLY A 68 11.53 6.67 9.36
N ARG A 69 11.18 6.04 8.24
CA ARG A 69 9.87 6.20 7.62
C ARG A 69 9.04 4.93 7.81
N ILE A 70 7.77 5.12 8.12
CA ILE A 70 6.85 4.00 8.28
C ILE A 70 6.41 3.53 6.89
N ALA A 71 6.57 2.23 6.65
CA ALA A 71 6.20 1.61 5.37
C ALA A 71 5.38 0.37 5.61
N LEU A 72 4.54 0.04 4.63
CA LEU A 72 3.80 -1.22 4.60
C LEU A 72 4.46 -2.11 3.55
N LYS A 73 5.05 -3.22 3.98
CA LYS A 73 5.58 -4.21 3.06
C LYS A 73 4.41 -5.04 2.56
N LEU A 74 4.09 -4.87 1.27
CA LEU A 74 2.91 -5.48 0.68
C LEU A 74 3.10 -6.98 0.47
N ASN A 75 2.03 -7.73 0.77
CA ASN A 75 1.97 -9.15 0.46
C ASN A 75 1.59 -9.30 -1.01
N GLN A 76 2.55 -9.65 -1.86
CA GLN A 76 2.36 -9.68 -3.30
C GLN A 76 1.28 -10.69 -3.74
N GLY A 77 1.05 -11.72 -2.95
CA GLY A 77 0.01 -12.69 -3.25
C GLY A 77 -1.40 -12.17 -3.00
N THR A 78 -1.54 -11.10 -2.24
CA THR A 78 -2.85 -10.51 -1.89
C THR A 78 -3.16 -9.27 -2.72
N ILE A 79 -2.14 -8.60 -3.22
CA ILE A 79 -2.27 -7.33 -3.93
C ILE A 79 -2.36 -7.58 -5.43
N ARG A 80 -3.30 -6.93 -6.11
CA ARG A 80 -3.38 -6.99 -7.56
C ARG A 80 -2.16 -6.36 -8.19
N PRO A 81 -1.64 -6.93 -9.29
CA PRO A 81 -0.53 -6.30 -10.01
C PRO A 81 -0.89 -4.89 -10.44
N ILE A 82 0.04 -3.98 -10.24
CA ILE A 82 -0.14 -2.57 -10.60
C ILE A 82 0.59 -2.31 -11.90
N ARG A 83 -0.13 -1.81 -12.88
CA ARG A 83 0.47 -1.42 -14.15
C ARG A 83 0.84 0.05 -14.10
N LEU A 84 2.09 0.31 -14.37
CA LEU A 84 2.62 1.67 -14.36
C LEU A 84 2.89 2.19 -15.77
#